data_777f2cc6bdd2da4cbfe446734e1a7c47
#
_entry.id   777f2cc6bdd2da4cbfe446734e1a7c47
#
_cell.length_a   1.000
_cell.length_b   1.000
_cell.length_c   1.000
_cell.angle_alpha   90.00
_cell.angle_beta   90.00
_cell.angle_gamma   90.00
#
_symmetry.space_group_name_H-M   'P 1'
#
loop_
_entity.id
_entity.type
_entity.pdbx_description
1 polymer ?
#
loop_
_entity_poly.entity_id
_entity_poly.type
_entity_poly.pdbx_seq_one_letter_code
_entity_poly.pdbx_strand_id
1 'polypeptide(L)'
;AGGAGGNAGLLYGNGGAGGAGGNGGDTTVPLFDSGVGGAGGAGGNASLFGNGGTGGVGGKGGTSSDLASATSGAGGAGGAGGVGGLLYGNGGNGGAGGIGGAAINILANAGAGGAGGAAGSSFIGNGGNGGAGGAGGAAALFSSGVGGAGGSGGTALLLGSGGAGGNGGTGGANSGSLFASPGGTGG
;
A
#
# COMPACT_ATOMS: atom_id res chain seq x y z
N ALA A 1 6.72 -7.92 -6.69
CA ALA A 1 5.27 -7.71 -6.55
C ALA A 1 4.63 -8.99 -5.99
N GLY A 2 3.54 -8.84 -5.24
CA GLY A 2 2.70 -9.96 -4.80
C GLY A 2 1.87 -10.52 -5.96
N GLY A 3 1.55 -11.81 -5.91
CA GLY A 3 0.66 -12.44 -6.88
C GLY A 3 -0.79 -11.97 -6.69
N ALA A 4 -1.55 -11.88 -7.79
CA ALA A 4 -2.98 -11.58 -7.71
C ALA A 4 -3.75 -12.75 -7.07
N GLY A 5 -4.81 -12.46 -6.33
CA GLY A 5 -5.76 -13.45 -5.84
C GLY A 5 -6.57 -14.06 -6.99
N GLY A 6 -6.92 -15.33 -6.87
CA GLY A 6 -7.77 -16.01 -7.86
C GLY A 6 -9.20 -15.48 -7.85
N ASN A 7 -9.82 -15.39 -9.02
CA ASN A 7 -11.24 -15.06 -9.11
C ASN A 7 -12.13 -16.23 -8.62
N ALA A 8 -13.33 -15.91 -8.13
CA ALA A 8 -14.32 -16.88 -7.74
C ALA A 8 -14.87 -17.67 -8.93
N GLY A 9 -15.47 -18.82 -8.63
CA GLY A 9 -16.28 -19.59 -9.61
C GLY A 9 -17.51 -18.80 -10.09
N LEU A 10 -18.10 -19.29 -11.19
CA LEU A 10 -19.16 -18.55 -11.92
C LEU A 10 -20.39 -18.21 -11.09
N LEU A 11 -20.91 -19.13 -10.28
CA LEU A 11 -22.15 -18.93 -9.54
C LEU A 11 -21.93 -18.47 -8.11
N TYR A 12 -21.01 -19.10 -7.40
CA TYR A 12 -20.81 -18.91 -5.96
C TYR A 12 -19.33 -18.95 -5.60
N GLY A 13 -18.90 -18.03 -4.76
CA GLY A 13 -17.58 -18.03 -4.18
C GLY A 13 -17.02 -16.63 -3.95
N ASN A 14 -16.10 -16.50 -3.02
CA ASN A 14 -15.36 -15.27 -2.77
C ASN A 14 -14.09 -15.21 -3.62
N GLY A 15 -13.71 -14.04 -4.06
CA GLY A 15 -12.40 -13.78 -4.65
C GLY A 15 -11.29 -14.07 -3.65
N GLY A 16 -10.16 -14.61 -4.12
CA GLY A 16 -8.98 -14.84 -3.31
C GLY A 16 -8.27 -13.54 -2.92
N ALA A 17 -7.58 -13.53 -1.77
CA ALA A 17 -6.75 -12.40 -1.37
C ALA A 17 -5.51 -12.25 -2.28
N GLY A 18 -5.10 -11.03 -2.56
CA GLY A 18 -3.83 -10.72 -3.22
C GLY A 18 -2.64 -11.02 -2.31
N GLY A 19 -1.54 -11.46 -2.88
CA GLY A 19 -0.29 -11.72 -2.16
C GLY A 19 0.43 -10.43 -1.74
N ALA A 20 1.17 -10.49 -0.64
CA ALA A 20 2.01 -9.36 -0.21
C ALA A 20 3.16 -9.10 -1.21
N GLY A 21 3.55 -7.84 -1.36
CA GLY A 21 4.76 -7.44 -2.06
C GLY A 21 6.01 -7.83 -1.27
N GLY A 22 7.08 -8.22 -1.97
CA GLY A 22 8.37 -8.47 -1.35
C GLY A 22 9.04 -7.18 -0.87
N ASN A 23 9.85 -7.28 0.17
CA ASN A 23 10.63 -6.13 0.66
C ASN A 23 11.77 -5.79 -0.32
N GLY A 24 12.13 -4.52 -0.38
CA GLY A 24 13.33 -4.05 -1.06
C GLY A 24 14.59 -4.50 -0.32
N GLY A 25 15.67 -4.71 -1.06
CA GLY A 25 16.97 -5.04 -0.48
C GLY A 25 17.62 -3.83 0.18
N ASP A 26 18.27 -4.04 1.33
CA ASP A 26 19.08 -3.03 1.99
C ASP A 26 20.40 -2.82 1.24
N THR A 27 20.98 -1.62 1.34
CA THR A 27 22.31 -1.36 0.80
C THR A 27 23.26 -0.80 1.85
N THR A 28 24.50 -1.28 1.79
CA THR A 28 25.64 -0.78 2.56
C THR A 28 26.75 -0.23 1.65
N VAL A 29 26.49 -0.27 0.33
CA VAL A 29 27.48 0.11 -0.69
C VAL A 29 27.34 1.61 -1.00
N PRO A 30 28.46 2.38 -0.93
CA PRO A 30 28.46 3.80 -1.23
C PRO A 30 27.87 4.14 -2.61
N LEU A 31 27.06 5.22 -2.66
CA LEU A 31 26.45 5.77 -3.86
C LEU A 31 25.42 4.85 -4.55
N PHE A 32 25.02 3.75 -3.93
CA PHE A 32 23.94 2.90 -4.47
C PHE A 32 22.66 3.04 -3.66
N ASP A 33 21.57 3.27 -4.36
CA ASP A 33 20.23 3.30 -3.74
C ASP A 33 19.81 1.91 -3.26
N SER A 34 19.07 1.83 -2.17
CA SER A 34 18.48 0.59 -1.72
C SER A 34 17.21 0.25 -2.48
N GLY A 35 16.83 -1.03 -2.46
CA GLY A 35 15.72 -1.57 -3.24
C GLY A 35 14.36 -1.00 -2.84
N VAL A 36 13.48 -0.75 -3.81
CA VAL A 36 12.09 -0.39 -3.54
C VAL A 36 11.27 -1.61 -3.11
N GLY A 37 10.29 -1.42 -2.25
CA GLY A 37 9.32 -2.45 -1.89
C GLY A 37 8.46 -2.85 -3.08
N GLY A 38 8.16 -4.14 -3.21
CA GLY A 38 7.26 -4.65 -4.24
C GLY A 38 5.81 -4.26 -3.97
N ALA A 39 5.02 -4.01 -5.02
CA ALA A 39 3.59 -3.79 -4.86
C ALA A 39 2.87 -5.05 -4.37
N GLY A 40 1.82 -4.89 -3.57
CA GLY A 40 0.88 -5.95 -3.22
C GLY A 40 0.05 -6.38 -4.42
N GLY A 41 -0.34 -7.66 -4.46
CA GLY A 41 -1.19 -8.22 -5.50
C GLY A 41 -2.64 -7.76 -5.36
N ALA A 42 -3.37 -7.64 -6.47
CA ALA A 42 -4.80 -7.36 -6.43
C ALA A 42 -5.59 -8.53 -5.83
N GLY A 43 -6.66 -8.27 -5.13
CA GLY A 43 -7.66 -9.27 -4.74
C GLY A 43 -8.45 -9.77 -5.95
N GLY A 44 -8.88 -11.03 -5.90
CA GLY A 44 -9.71 -11.65 -6.93
C GLY A 44 -11.16 -11.13 -6.89
N ASN A 45 -11.83 -11.18 -8.03
CA ASN A 45 -13.22 -10.77 -8.13
C ASN A 45 -14.18 -11.93 -7.80
N ALA A 46 -15.34 -11.64 -7.20
CA ALA A 46 -16.48 -12.54 -7.19
C ALA A 46 -17.24 -12.41 -8.51
N SER A 47 -18.01 -13.48 -8.87
CA SER A 47 -18.78 -13.46 -10.13
C SER A 47 -20.25 -13.11 -9.90
N LEU A 48 -21.10 -14.04 -9.51
CA LEU A 48 -22.53 -13.80 -9.31
C LEU A 48 -22.87 -13.53 -7.85
N PHE A 49 -22.46 -14.42 -6.96
CA PHE A 49 -22.62 -14.31 -5.51
C PHE A 49 -21.28 -14.48 -4.81
N GLY A 50 -20.94 -13.56 -3.90
CA GLY A 50 -19.77 -13.63 -3.06
C GLY A 50 -19.03 -12.30 -2.93
N ASN A 51 -18.08 -12.24 -2.04
CA ASN A 51 -17.32 -11.03 -1.79
C ASN A 51 -16.05 -10.97 -2.65
N GLY A 52 -15.65 -9.78 -3.06
CA GLY A 52 -14.32 -9.54 -3.64
C GLY A 52 -13.21 -9.83 -2.62
N GLY A 53 -12.10 -10.35 -3.12
CA GLY A 53 -10.91 -10.59 -2.29
C GLY A 53 -10.21 -9.29 -1.86
N THR A 54 -9.51 -9.32 -0.75
CA THR A 54 -8.71 -8.17 -0.29
C THR A 54 -7.45 -8.01 -1.13
N GLY A 55 -7.01 -6.77 -1.36
CA GLY A 55 -5.69 -6.48 -1.92
C GLY A 55 -4.56 -6.86 -0.96
N GLY A 56 -3.42 -7.28 -1.49
CA GLY A 56 -2.22 -7.58 -0.73
C GLY A 56 -1.52 -6.30 -0.23
N VAL A 57 -0.78 -6.41 0.86
CA VAL A 57 0.01 -5.28 1.38
C VAL A 57 1.25 -5.04 0.50
N GLY A 58 1.69 -3.78 0.37
CA GLY A 58 2.96 -3.42 -0.26
C GLY A 58 4.15 -3.82 0.61
N GLY A 59 5.28 -4.19 -0.02
CA GLY A 59 6.53 -4.50 0.65
C GLY A 59 7.21 -3.24 1.22
N LYS A 60 8.04 -3.41 2.22
CA LYS A 60 8.87 -2.32 2.76
C LYS A 60 9.95 -1.92 1.77
N GLY A 61 10.33 -0.64 1.75
CA GLY A 61 11.54 -0.18 1.09
C GLY A 61 12.80 -0.61 1.85
N GLY A 62 13.89 -0.86 1.13
CA GLY A 62 15.19 -1.19 1.72
C GLY A 62 15.82 -0.01 2.45
N THR A 63 16.62 -0.28 3.45
CA THR A 63 17.34 0.67 4.28
C THR A 63 18.68 1.03 3.64
N SER A 64 19.08 2.30 3.67
CA SER A 64 20.43 2.71 3.32
C SER A 64 21.24 3.03 4.58
N SER A 65 22.39 2.35 4.73
CA SER A 65 23.34 2.58 5.82
C SER A 65 24.65 3.18 5.34
N ASP A 66 24.68 3.73 4.13
CA ASP A 66 25.89 4.29 3.55
C ASP A 66 26.13 5.76 3.91
N LEU A 67 27.45 6.16 3.98
CA LEU A 67 27.93 7.52 4.31
C LEU A 67 27.82 8.52 3.14
N ALA A 68 27.51 8.09 1.94
CA ALA A 68 27.34 8.95 0.77
C ALA A 68 25.84 9.17 0.50
N SER A 69 25.47 10.15 -0.28
CA SER A 69 24.10 10.58 -0.56
C SER A 69 23.26 9.54 -1.36
N ALA A 70 23.08 8.36 -0.77
CA ALA A 70 22.20 7.32 -1.29
C ALA A 70 20.75 7.56 -0.85
N THR A 71 19.78 7.11 -1.64
CA THR A 71 18.35 7.15 -1.31
C THR A 71 17.89 5.79 -0.81
N SER A 72 17.20 5.75 0.33
CA SER A 72 16.52 4.54 0.80
C SER A 72 15.32 4.23 -0.04
N GLY A 73 15.01 2.94 -0.18
CA GLY A 73 13.93 2.45 -1.04
C GLY A 73 12.55 2.96 -0.61
N ALA A 74 11.71 3.30 -1.57
CA ALA A 74 10.31 3.59 -1.28
C ALA A 74 9.54 2.31 -0.92
N GLY A 75 8.53 2.41 -0.08
CA GLY A 75 7.58 1.34 0.18
C GLY A 75 6.74 1.03 -1.06
N GLY A 76 6.39 -0.23 -1.25
CA GLY A 76 5.54 -0.69 -2.34
C GLY A 76 4.08 -0.25 -2.15
N ALA A 77 3.35 -0.03 -3.24
CA ALA A 77 1.91 0.24 -3.16
C ALA A 77 1.13 -0.98 -2.66
N GLY A 78 0.04 -0.77 -1.95
CA GLY A 78 -0.95 -1.80 -1.64
C GLY A 78 -1.72 -2.23 -2.88
N GLY A 79 -2.12 -3.50 -2.95
CA GLY A 79 -2.93 -4.04 -4.02
C GLY A 79 -4.38 -3.57 -3.96
N ALA A 80 -5.05 -3.51 -5.10
CA ALA A 80 -6.48 -3.19 -5.14
C ALA A 80 -7.33 -4.33 -4.57
N GLY A 81 -8.47 -4.00 -3.95
CA GLY A 81 -9.50 -4.97 -3.59
C GLY A 81 -10.29 -5.42 -4.81
N GLY A 82 -10.75 -6.67 -4.77
CA GLY A 82 -11.57 -7.27 -5.83
C GLY A 82 -13.02 -6.79 -5.80
N VAL A 83 -13.72 -6.90 -6.93
CA VAL A 83 -15.12 -6.54 -7.06
C VAL A 83 -16.03 -7.61 -6.43
N GLY A 84 -17.08 -7.19 -5.73
CA GLY A 84 -18.14 -8.07 -5.21
C GLY A 84 -19.01 -8.66 -6.29
N GLY A 85 -19.78 -9.70 -5.95
CA GLY A 85 -20.66 -10.41 -6.87
C GLY A 85 -21.75 -9.52 -7.47
N LEU A 86 -22.14 -9.84 -8.73
CA LEU A 86 -23.08 -9.04 -9.50
C LEU A 86 -24.49 -9.01 -8.88
N LEU A 87 -24.96 -10.09 -8.28
CA LEU A 87 -26.28 -10.15 -7.65
C LEU A 87 -26.22 -9.86 -6.15
N TYR A 88 -25.14 -10.30 -5.47
CA TYR A 88 -24.94 -10.01 -4.05
C TYR A 88 -23.51 -10.28 -3.65
N GLY A 89 -22.92 -9.33 -2.93
CA GLY A 89 -21.59 -9.44 -2.32
C GLY A 89 -20.93 -8.09 -2.09
N ASN A 90 -20.04 -8.02 -1.14
CA ASN A 90 -19.29 -6.81 -0.84
C ASN A 90 -18.02 -6.71 -1.68
N GLY A 91 -17.60 -5.51 -2.00
CA GLY A 91 -16.28 -5.25 -2.55
C GLY A 91 -15.17 -5.60 -1.54
N GLY A 92 -14.03 -6.06 -2.04
CA GLY A 92 -12.84 -6.32 -1.22
C GLY A 92 -12.15 -5.04 -0.77
N ASN A 93 -11.49 -5.08 0.39
CA ASN A 93 -10.71 -3.95 0.86
C ASN A 93 -9.41 -3.81 0.05
N GLY A 94 -8.93 -2.58 -0.13
CA GLY A 94 -7.59 -2.30 -0.63
C GLY A 94 -6.51 -2.71 0.37
N GLY A 95 -5.35 -3.14 -0.12
CA GLY A 95 -4.18 -3.45 0.69
C GLY A 95 -3.48 -2.19 1.20
N ALA A 96 -2.83 -2.26 2.35
CA ALA A 96 -2.02 -1.15 2.84
C ALA A 96 -0.74 -0.96 2.02
N GLY A 97 -0.27 0.28 1.90
CA GLY A 97 1.04 0.60 1.35
C GLY A 97 2.18 0.17 2.28
N GLY A 98 3.34 -0.17 1.71
CA GLY A 98 4.55 -0.51 2.44
C GLY A 98 5.23 0.71 3.07
N ILE A 99 5.98 0.49 4.12
CA ILE A 99 6.76 1.54 4.79
C ILE A 99 7.99 1.88 3.94
N GLY A 100 8.36 3.15 3.86
CA GLY A 100 9.61 3.59 3.22
C GLY A 100 10.85 3.16 4.02
N GLY A 101 11.95 2.91 3.33
CA GLY A 101 13.22 2.54 3.94
C GLY A 101 13.82 3.67 4.78
N ALA A 102 14.45 3.32 5.89
CA ALA A 102 15.13 4.31 6.75
C ALA A 102 16.49 4.70 6.17
N ALA A 103 16.89 5.96 6.36
CA ALA A 103 18.24 6.44 6.12
C ALA A 103 18.97 6.57 7.44
N ILE A 104 19.96 5.69 7.68
CA ILE A 104 20.67 5.62 8.96
C ILE A 104 21.78 6.66 9.03
N ASN A 105 22.26 7.14 7.91
CA ASN A 105 23.35 8.11 7.83
C ASN A 105 22.89 9.54 7.57
N ILE A 106 23.74 10.47 7.98
CA ILE A 106 23.49 11.92 7.94
C ILE A 106 23.36 12.52 6.54
N LEU A 107 23.84 11.83 5.49
CA LEU A 107 23.79 12.30 4.10
C LEU A 107 22.78 11.55 3.23
N ALA A 108 22.08 10.55 3.79
CA ALA A 108 21.11 9.76 3.04
C ALA A 108 19.69 10.30 3.21
N ASN A 109 18.88 10.19 2.15
CA ASN A 109 17.45 10.47 2.17
C ASN A 109 16.67 9.21 2.48
N ALA A 110 15.64 9.30 3.32
CA ALA A 110 14.75 8.20 3.60
C ALA A 110 13.71 8.00 2.49
N GLY A 111 13.26 6.76 2.32
CA GLY A 111 12.28 6.38 1.33
C GLY A 111 10.87 6.86 1.67
N ALA A 112 10.07 7.19 0.65
CA ALA A 112 8.66 7.49 0.82
C ALA A 112 7.86 6.24 1.19
N GLY A 113 6.75 6.39 1.92
CA GLY A 113 5.77 5.33 2.12
C GLY A 113 5.01 5.03 0.83
N GLY A 114 4.62 3.78 0.64
CA GLY A 114 3.81 3.35 -0.50
C GLY A 114 2.35 3.82 -0.37
N ALA A 115 1.67 4.05 -1.48
CA ALA A 115 0.24 4.35 -1.47
C ALA A 115 -0.59 3.13 -1.03
N GLY A 116 -1.72 3.37 -0.37
CA GLY A 116 -2.74 2.36 -0.12
C GLY A 116 -3.48 1.97 -1.40
N GLY A 117 -3.91 0.71 -1.49
CA GLY A 117 -4.68 0.21 -2.63
C GLY A 117 -6.14 0.70 -2.60
N ALA A 118 -6.71 0.93 -3.78
CA ALA A 118 -8.13 1.21 -3.89
C ALA A 118 -8.98 -0.01 -3.50
N ALA A 119 -10.17 0.21 -3.00
CA ALA A 119 -11.12 -0.85 -2.69
C ALA A 119 -11.93 -1.28 -3.91
N GLY A 120 -12.49 -2.49 -3.82
CA GLY A 120 -13.45 -3.02 -4.79
C GLY A 120 -14.85 -2.44 -4.58
N SER A 121 -15.58 -2.34 -5.69
CA SER A 121 -16.99 -1.92 -5.70
C SER A 121 -17.94 -3.13 -5.57
N SER A 122 -19.22 -2.88 -5.27
CA SER A 122 -20.28 -3.87 -5.29
C SER A 122 -21.48 -3.36 -6.09
N PHE A 123 -22.32 -4.28 -6.59
CA PHE A 123 -23.59 -3.92 -7.21
C PHE A 123 -24.71 -3.92 -6.18
N ILE A 124 -24.92 -5.02 -5.49
CA ILE A 124 -25.76 -5.16 -4.30
C ILE A 124 -24.87 -5.64 -3.16
N GLY A 125 -24.65 -4.80 -2.17
CA GLY A 125 -23.71 -4.97 -1.07
C GLY A 125 -22.88 -3.73 -0.81
N ASN A 126 -21.99 -3.77 0.12
CA ASN A 126 -21.16 -2.61 0.48
C ASN A 126 -19.89 -2.57 -0.36
N GLY A 127 -19.43 -1.38 -0.72
CA GLY A 127 -18.08 -1.15 -1.21
C GLY A 127 -17.04 -1.49 -0.14
N GLY A 128 -15.87 -1.98 -0.56
CA GLY A 128 -14.75 -2.21 0.34
C GLY A 128 -14.12 -0.92 0.84
N ASN A 129 -13.31 -0.99 1.91
CA ASN A 129 -12.55 0.15 2.40
C ASN A 129 -11.21 0.27 1.66
N GLY A 130 -10.78 1.49 1.37
CA GLY A 130 -9.46 1.79 0.83
C GLY A 130 -8.34 1.39 1.80
N GLY A 131 -7.21 0.97 1.27
CA GLY A 131 -6.03 0.65 2.06
C GLY A 131 -5.35 1.90 2.64
N ALA A 132 -4.77 1.80 3.82
CA ALA A 132 -3.97 2.89 4.38
C ALA A 132 -2.66 3.09 3.59
N GLY A 133 -2.20 4.32 3.47
CA GLY A 133 -0.86 4.65 2.99
C GLY A 133 0.22 4.19 3.98
N GLY A 134 1.38 3.79 3.47
CA GLY A 134 2.53 3.43 4.29
C GLY A 134 3.21 4.65 4.91
N ALA A 135 3.82 4.47 6.07
CA ALA A 135 4.63 5.53 6.67
C ALA A 135 5.90 5.80 5.83
N GLY A 136 6.36 7.03 5.81
CA GLY A 136 7.68 7.39 5.30
C GLY A 136 8.79 6.85 6.19
N GLY A 137 9.96 6.59 5.60
CA GLY A 137 11.14 6.14 6.33
C GLY A 137 11.72 7.24 7.23
N ALA A 138 12.30 6.84 8.35
CA ALA A 138 13.00 7.77 9.24
C ALA A 138 14.36 8.16 8.66
N ALA A 139 14.80 9.40 8.93
CA ALA A 139 16.14 9.87 8.57
C ALA A 139 16.94 10.33 9.78
N ALA A 140 18.27 10.19 9.70
CA ALA A 140 19.15 10.63 10.79
C ALA A 140 19.28 12.16 10.84
N LEU A 141 19.39 12.86 9.71
CA LEU A 141 19.58 14.32 9.69
C LEU A 141 18.87 15.03 8.54
N PHE A 142 18.92 14.50 7.31
CA PHE A 142 18.38 15.19 6.13
C PHE A 142 16.88 14.96 5.95
N SER A 143 16.46 14.47 4.80
CA SER A 143 15.05 14.35 4.45
C SER A 143 14.47 13.01 4.89
N SER A 144 13.55 13.03 5.85
CA SER A 144 12.69 11.86 6.11
C SER A 144 11.73 11.62 4.96
N GLY A 145 11.28 10.38 4.83
CA GLY A 145 10.34 9.99 3.79
C GLY A 145 8.95 10.58 4.01
N VAL A 146 8.30 11.01 2.94
CA VAL A 146 6.88 11.40 2.99
C VAL A 146 6.00 10.17 3.22
N GLY A 147 4.88 10.32 3.90
CA GLY A 147 3.86 9.26 4.03
C GLY A 147 3.16 9.01 2.70
N GLY A 148 2.77 7.76 2.46
CA GLY A 148 2.00 7.37 1.29
C GLY A 148 0.55 7.86 1.36
N ALA A 149 -0.10 8.11 0.23
CA ALA A 149 -1.53 8.42 0.18
C ALA A 149 -2.37 7.21 0.59
N GLY A 150 -3.54 7.45 1.20
CA GLY A 150 -4.56 6.40 1.39
C GLY A 150 -5.24 6.04 0.07
N GLY A 151 -5.75 4.82 -0.01
CA GLY A 151 -6.52 4.33 -1.16
C GLY A 151 -7.99 4.80 -1.10
N SER A 152 -8.64 4.92 -2.25
CA SER A 152 -10.06 5.24 -2.31
C SER A 152 -10.95 4.11 -1.81
N GLY A 153 -12.07 4.44 -1.17
CA GLY A 153 -13.14 3.50 -0.85
C GLY A 153 -13.88 3.03 -2.11
N GLY A 154 -14.46 1.85 -2.03
CA GLY A 154 -15.29 1.26 -3.08
C GLY A 154 -16.71 1.82 -3.09
N THR A 155 -17.36 1.78 -4.22
CA THR A 155 -18.76 2.22 -4.38
C THR A 155 -19.74 1.07 -4.27
N ALA A 156 -20.96 1.34 -3.76
CA ALA A 156 -22.12 0.49 -3.93
C ALA A 156 -22.98 1.08 -5.06
N LEU A 157 -23.25 0.25 -6.10
CA LEU A 157 -23.86 0.79 -7.33
C LEU A 157 -25.39 0.82 -7.30
N LEU A 158 -26.05 -0.12 -6.64
CA LEU A 158 -27.52 -0.20 -6.57
C LEU A 158 -28.03 -0.15 -5.14
N LEU A 159 -27.60 -1.08 -4.29
CA LEU A 159 -28.02 -1.19 -2.89
C LEU A 159 -26.82 -1.46 -1.99
N GLY A 160 -26.65 -0.65 -0.95
CA GLY A 160 -25.58 -0.75 0.03
C GLY A 160 -24.91 0.59 0.32
N SER A 161 -23.86 0.56 1.09
CA SER A 161 -23.05 1.73 1.44
C SER A 161 -21.71 1.71 0.73
N GLY A 162 -21.21 2.85 0.31
CA GLY A 162 -19.82 3.01 -0.13
C GLY A 162 -18.86 2.72 1.03
N GLY A 163 -17.67 2.21 0.72
CA GLY A 163 -16.61 2.03 1.69
C GLY A 163 -15.88 3.33 2.03
N ALA A 164 -15.22 3.36 3.18
CA ALA A 164 -14.39 4.49 3.57
C ALA A 164 -13.09 4.54 2.75
N GLY A 165 -12.57 5.75 2.51
CA GLY A 165 -11.20 5.92 2.03
C GLY A 165 -10.18 5.51 3.09
N GLY A 166 -9.01 5.08 2.68
CA GLY A 166 -7.90 4.76 3.58
C GLY A 166 -7.23 6.01 4.14
N ASN A 167 -6.67 5.91 5.34
CA ASN A 167 -5.88 6.99 5.91
C ASN A 167 -4.55 7.16 5.14
N GLY A 168 -4.08 8.39 5.02
CA GLY A 168 -2.71 8.64 4.58
C GLY A 168 -1.69 8.13 5.61
N GLY A 169 -0.52 7.73 5.15
CA GLY A 169 0.59 7.34 6.01
C GLY A 169 1.23 8.55 6.69
N THR A 170 1.85 8.34 7.84
CA THR A 170 2.62 9.38 8.52
C THR A 170 3.92 9.66 7.77
N GLY A 171 4.40 10.91 7.84
CA GLY A 171 5.78 11.23 7.44
C GLY A 171 6.78 10.54 8.38
N GLY A 172 7.99 10.28 7.87
CA GLY A 172 9.06 9.68 8.66
C GLY A 172 9.59 10.64 9.74
N ALA A 173 10.12 10.07 10.82
CA ALA A 173 10.76 10.86 11.86
C ALA A 173 12.16 11.32 11.44
N ASN A 174 12.56 12.53 11.87
CA ASN A 174 13.92 13.04 11.75
C ASN A 174 14.53 13.16 13.14
N SER A 175 15.66 12.50 13.36
CA SER A 175 16.37 12.57 14.64
C SER A 175 17.17 13.88 14.81
N GLY A 176 17.53 14.56 13.73
CA GLY A 176 18.35 15.76 13.69
C GLY A 176 17.63 17.07 13.32
N SER A 177 16.36 17.07 13.06
CA SER A 177 15.44 18.22 13.02
C SER A 177 15.74 19.43 12.12
N LEU A 178 16.35 19.26 10.96
CA LEU A 178 16.41 20.38 10.01
C LEU A 178 15.17 20.43 9.08
N PHE A 179 14.59 19.29 8.74
CA PHE A 179 13.40 19.22 7.88
C PHE A 179 12.52 17.99 8.21
N ALA A 180 11.32 18.23 8.74
CA ALA A 180 10.32 17.18 8.89
C ALA A 180 9.55 16.98 7.56
N SER A 181 9.27 15.72 7.20
CA SER A 181 8.49 15.41 6.00
C SER A 181 7.01 15.33 6.30
N PRO A 182 6.16 15.79 5.36
CA PRO A 182 4.71 15.74 5.53
C PRO A 182 4.16 14.30 5.57
N GLY A 183 3.01 14.14 6.21
CA GLY A 183 2.20 12.92 6.12
C GLY A 183 1.59 12.77 4.72
N GLY A 184 1.13 11.56 4.42
CA GLY A 184 0.36 11.27 3.22
C GLY A 184 -1.07 11.81 3.33
N THR A 185 -1.71 12.00 2.18
CA THR A 185 -3.12 12.38 2.10
C THR A 185 -4.03 11.17 2.30
N GLY A 186 -5.22 11.38 2.88
CA GLY A 186 -6.28 10.38 2.93
C GLY A 186 -6.85 10.08 1.53
N GLY A 187 -7.48 8.94 1.35
CA GLY A 187 -8.18 8.51 0.14
C GLY A 187 -9.68 8.81 0.16
#